data_204c9f23f19389fa90b4e838a3204e7d
#
_entry.id   204c9f23f19389fa90b4e838a3204e7d
#
_cell.length_a   1.000
_cell.length_b   1.000
_cell.length_c   1.000
_cell.angle_alpha   90.00
_cell.angle_beta   90.00
_cell.angle_gamma   90.00
#
_symmetry.space_group_name_H-M   'P 1'
#
loop_
_entity.id
_entity.type
_entity.pdbx_description
1 polymer ?
#
loop_
_entity_poly.entity_id
_entity_poly.type
_entity_poly.pdbx_seq_one_letter_code
_entity_poly.pdbx_strand_id
1 'polypeptide(L)'
;MKKSVMLCLMAGGIWMAGAADVAFRRPVIVPEPVELTYEAGQPVRLDKHMKLVVTCPDPSAAAWVSRMFGEWYGFVPRVEIVKEAAAGAKGADGYVLSARPDRIVLGGNTLRGVKYALYTLRQAAERESVGRTLKGYWLPALDIKDTPALDFRGVHFCWFPENSATFIEHQIRLAAYYKFNYVVLESWGVFKSERHPYLAIKDAPLTVKEARRLSALAADLGVTLIPQFNIFGHAAGSRSMGGKHITLDVHPQYQPLFEPAGGWNWCLSNPDATAVVREYVDEMHEAFGRPPFFHVGCDEADEPSCPTCRAVQPYAKLVEAHILAVRDQLKARGARIMMWHDMLLERGDKRWRPFYANGSKDEAKMAETLPRDIVICDWYYGNNYGGTSEPKSYSTLDYFKGLGYSTLTCPWNDPKGIVVQGRYAREAGLFGMLETVWHHFRGNRFATMMETAADAAWGAAPNGVRRTNPSVGSRPFAVHWRQIGWDMGISDYAETGFYDTTVTRDVLDR
;
A
#
# COMPACT_ATOMS: atom_id res chain seq x y z
N MET A 1 66.10 4.69 6.93
CA MET A 1 64.78 4.03 6.97
C MET A 1 63.78 4.94 6.29
N LYS A 2 63.49 4.69 5.02
CA LYS A 2 62.52 5.47 4.21
C LYS A 2 61.16 4.81 4.31
N LYS A 3 60.16 5.51 4.84
CA LYS A 3 58.74 5.08 4.83
C LYS A 3 58.12 5.54 3.51
N SER A 4 57.78 4.59 2.65
CA SER A 4 57.00 4.85 1.44
C SER A 4 55.51 4.98 1.83
N VAL A 5 54.94 6.14 1.53
CA VAL A 5 53.49 6.38 1.59
C VAL A 5 52.92 5.98 0.23
N MET A 6 52.08 4.96 0.24
CA MET A 6 51.38 4.50 -0.95
C MET A 6 50.10 5.34 -1.12
N LEU A 7 50.12 6.22 -2.12
CA LEU A 7 49.00 7.07 -2.51
C LEU A 7 48.07 6.24 -3.39
N CYS A 8 46.88 5.87 -2.89
CA CYS A 8 45.84 5.29 -3.73
C CYS A 8 45.17 6.40 -4.55
N LEU A 9 45.58 6.53 -5.80
CA LEU A 9 44.85 7.32 -6.80
C LEU A 9 43.60 6.54 -7.24
N MET A 10 42.43 7.06 -6.89
CA MET A 10 41.15 6.66 -7.47
C MET A 10 41.12 7.20 -8.91
N ALA A 11 41.48 6.37 -9.88
CA ALA A 11 41.37 6.71 -11.28
C ALA A 11 39.87 6.69 -11.68
N GLY A 12 39.35 7.86 -12.03
CA GLY A 12 38.11 8.01 -12.77
C GLY A 12 38.29 7.42 -14.17
N GLY A 13 37.82 6.23 -14.40
CA GLY A 13 37.90 5.57 -15.69
C GLY A 13 37.04 6.27 -16.74
N ILE A 14 37.70 6.89 -17.71
CA ILE A 14 37.10 7.32 -18.99
C ILE A 14 36.80 6.06 -19.79
N TRP A 15 35.56 5.84 -20.12
CA TRP A 15 35.06 4.71 -20.91
C TRP A 15 35.44 4.92 -22.39
N MET A 16 36.39 4.14 -22.88
CA MET A 16 36.58 3.96 -24.32
C MET A 16 35.85 2.70 -24.78
N ALA A 17 35.09 2.83 -25.84
CA ALA A 17 34.29 1.77 -26.43
C ALA A 17 35.18 0.65 -27.01
N GLY A 18 35.32 -0.42 -26.26
CA GLY A 18 35.85 -1.70 -26.70
C GLY A 18 35.05 -2.78 -25.97
N ALA A 19 34.54 -3.76 -26.72
CA ALA A 19 33.72 -4.85 -26.19
C ALA A 19 34.57 -5.73 -25.24
N ALA A 20 34.65 -5.38 -23.95
CA ALA A 20 35.23 -6.20 -22.90
C ALA A 20 34.54 -5.88 -21.56
N ASP A 21 33.93 -6.88 -20.98
CA ASP A 21 33.50 -7.02 -19.58
C ASP A 21 32.92 -5.77 -18.91
N VAL A 22 31.72 -5.41 -19.30
CA VAL A 22 30.85 -4.54 -18.49
C VAL A 22 30.40 -5.36 -17.30
N ALA A 23 31.10 -5.19 -16.16
CA ALA A 23 30.63 -5.75 -14.90
C ALA A 23 29.30 -5.02 -14.50
N PHE A 24 28.18 -5.54 -14.97
CA PHE A 24 26.88 -5.05 -14.55
C PHE A 24 26.73 -5.19 -13.04
N ARG A 25 26.38 -4.09 -12.38
CA ARG A 25 25.86 -4.19 -11.02
C ARG A 25 24.58 -5.01 -11.06
N ARG A 26 24.45 -5.98 -10.18
CA ARG A 26 23.18 -6.70 -10.01
C ARG A 26 22.10 -5.70 -9.69
N PRO A 27 21.05 -5.59 -10.50
CA PRO A 27 19.94 -4.67 -10.24
C PRO A 27 19.28 -5.04 -8.92
N VAL A 28 18.82 -4.05 -8.18
CA VAL A 28 18.01 -4.26 -6.98
C VAL A 28 16.56 -4.22 -7.39
N ILE A 29 15.88 -5.33 -7.24
CA ILE A 29 14.47 -5.51 -7.58
C ILE A 29 13.67 -5.57 -6.27
N VAL A 30 12.55 -4.87 -6.19
CA VAL A 30 11.63 -4.83 -5.05
C VAL A 30 10.22 -5.20 -5.53
N PRO A 31 9.58 -6.22 -4.97
CA PRO A 31 10.16 -7.25 -4.11
C PRO A 31 11.19 -8.09 -4.84
N GLU A 32 12.14 -8.64 -4.07
CA GLU A 32 13.16 -9.52 -4.61
C GLU A 32 12.51 -10.79 -5.19
N PRO A 33 12.82 -11.18 -6.45
CA PRO A 33 12.25 -12.39 -7.05
C PRO A 33 12.66 -13.65 -6.30
N VAL A 34 11.73 -14.61 -6.21
CA VAL A 34 11.98 -15.91 -5.56
C VAL A 34 13.01 -16.73 -6.33
N GLU A 35 12.92 -16.76 -7.66
CA GLU A 35 13.90 -17.42 -8.53
C GLU A 35 14.47 -16.38 -9.51
N LEU A 36 15.75 -16.07 -9.36
CA LEU A 36 16.50 -15.16 -10.23
C LEU A 36 17.85 -15.75 -10.60
N THR A 37 18.08 -15.91 -11.88
CA THR A 37 19.36 -16.36 -12.43
C THR A 37 19.93 -15.31 -13.38
N TYR A 38 21.20 -14.98 -13.22
CA TYR A 38 21.94 -14.16 -14.18
C TYR A 38 22.74 -15.05 -15.10
N GLU A 39 22.68 -14.77 -16.40
CA GLU A 39 23.49 -15.48 -17.37
C GLU A 39 24.73 -14.67 -17.75
N ALA A 40 25.83 -15.38 -17.97
CA ALA A 40 27.02 -14.79 -18.54
C ALA A 40 26.77 -14.40 -20.01
N GLY A 41 27.17 -13.22 -20.43
CA GLY A 41 27.03 -12.81 -21.81
C GLY A 41 26.93 -11.30 -22.00
N GLN A 42 26.56 -10.94 -23.21
CA GLN A 42 26.36 -9.53 -23.59
C GLN A 42 25.17 -8.92 -22.85
N PRO A 43 25.25 -7.65 -22.42
CA PRO A 43 24.13 -6.92 -21.87
C PRO A 43 22.99 -6.81 -22.88
N VAL A 44 21.78 -6.84 -22.35
CA VAL A 44 20.54 -6.68 -23.14
C VAL A 44 20.24 -5.20 -23.28
N ARG A 45 20.15 -4.72 -24.51
CA ARG A 45 19.76 -3.35 -24.79
C ARG A 45 18.25 -3.27 -25.03
N LEU A 46 17.61 -2.29 -24.40
CA LEU A 46 16.21 -1.97 -24.71
C LEU A 46 16.16 -0.93 -25.81
N ASP A 47 15.68 -1.31 -26.98
CA ASP A 47 15.44 -0.41 -28.10
C ASP A 47 14.24 -0.87 -28.97
N LYS A 48 13.89 -0.05 -29.97
CA LYS A 48 12.76 -0.33 -30.86
C LYS A 48 12.92 -1.57 -31.76
N HIS A 49 14.14 -2.09 -31.91
CA HIS A 49 14.44 -3.25 -32.76
C HIS A 49 14.39 -4.56 -31.99
N MET A 50 14.34 -4.48 -30.67
CA MET A 50 14.22 -5.63 -29.78
C MET A 50 12.92 -6.38 -30.03
N LYS A 51 12.99 -7.73 -30.04
CA LYS A 51 11.81 -8.60 -30.05
C LYS A 51 11.29 -8.75 -28.64
N LEU A 52 10.03 -8.35 -28.42
CA LEU A 52 9.33 -8.52 -27.15
C LEU A 52 8.21 -9.54 -27.31
N VAL A 53 8.29 -10.64 -26.56
CA VAL A 53 7.27 -11.68 -26.55
C VAL A 53 6.44 -11.54 -25.27
N VAL A 54 5.13 -11.43 -25.39
CA VAL A 54 4.19 -11.38 -24.27
C VAL A 54 3.39 -12.67 -24.26
N THR A 55 3.55 -13.47 -23.21
CA THR A 55 2.83 -14.73 -23.01
C THR A 55 1.75 -14.55 -21.96
N CYS A 56 0.48 -14.52 -22.39
CA CYS A 56 -0.67 -14.30 -21.52
C CYS A 56 -1.97 -14.76 -22.21
N PRO A 57 -2.90 -15.44 -21.50
CA PRO A 57 -4.24 -15.73 -22.03
C PRO A 57 -5.06 -14.47 -22.33
N ASP A 58 -4.82 -13.36 -21.59
CA ASP A 58 -5.52 -12.09 -21.77
C ASP A 58 -4.98 -11.36 -23.02
N PRO A 59 -5.81 -11.16 -24.06
CA PRO A 59 -5.39 -10.50 -25.29
C PRO A 59 -5.01 -9.04 -25.12
N SER A 60 -5.43 -8.38 -24.05
CA SER A 60 -5.10 -6.96 -23.77
C SER A 60 -3.66 -6.76 -23.30
N ALA A 61 -2.97 -7.83 -22.89
CA ALA A 61 -1.64 -7.75 -22.31
C ALA A 61 -0.60 -7.11 -23.25
N ALA A 62 -0.62 -7.47 -24.54
CA ALA A 62 0.31 -6.89 -25.51
C ALA A 62 0.07 -5.39 -25.74
N ALA A 63 -1.18 -4.96 -25.79
CA ALA A 63 -1.53 -3.55 -25.96
C ALA A 63 -1.11 -2.73 -24.73
N TRP A 64 -1.35 -3.27 -23.53
CA TRP A 64 -0.94 -2.64 -22.27
C TRP A 64 0.59 -2.50 -22.19
N VAL A 65 1.33 -3.57 -22.48
CA VAL A 65 2.81 -3.58 -22.49
C VAL A 65 3.34 -2.58 -23.52
N SER A 66 2.79 -2.56 -24.75
CA SER A 66 3.21 -1.62 -25.80
C SER A 66 3.03 -0.16 -25.37
N ARG A 67 1.88 0.16 -24.75
CA ARG A 67 1.60 1.49 -24.23
C ARG A 67 2.62 1.88 -23.15
N MET A 68 2.88 1.01 -22.17
CA MET A 68 3.83 1.29 -21.11
C MET A 68 5.27 1.45 -21.61
N PHE A 69 5.68 0.69 -22.63
CA PHE A 69 6.97 0.92 -23.28
C PHE A 69 7.06 2.30 -23.93
N GLY A 70 6.00 2.73 -24.62
CA GLY A 70 5.92 4.06 -25.19
C GLY A 70 6.04 5.17 -24.13
N GLU A 71 5.31 5.03 -23.03
CA GLU A 71 5.31 5.98 -21.93
C GLU A 71 6.68 6.04 -21.21
N TRP A 72 7.27 4.89 -20.89
CA TRP A 72 8.48 4.84 -20.07
C TRP A 72 9.80 5.01 -20.83
N TYR A 73 9.84 4.56 -22.08
CA TYR A 73 11.09 4.52 -22.87
C TYR A 73 11.06 5.42 -24.10
N GLY A 74 9.88 5.91 -24.49
CA GLY A 74 9.72 6.75 -25.69
C GLY A 74 9.76 5.96 -27.00
N PHE A 75 9.67 4.62 -26.96
CA PHE A 75 9.59 3.75 -28.12
C PHE A 75 8.73 2.52 -27.83
N VAL A 76 8.21 1.91 -28.89
CA VAL A 76 7.47 0.65 -28.83
C VAL A 76 8.25 -0.40 -29.59
N PRO A 77 8.69 -1.51 -28.95
CA PRO A 77 9.35 -2.61 -29.63
C PRO A 77 8.37 -3.42 -30.48
N ARG A 78 8.89 -4.33 -31.31
CA ARG A 78 8.04 -5.32 -31.98
C ARG A 78 7.50 -6.34 -30.96
N VAL A 79 6.21 -6.21 -30.64
CA VAL A 79 5.53 -7.10 -29.68
C VAL A 79 4.89 -8.28 -30.41
N GLU A 80 5.20 -9.50 -29.98
CA GLU A 80 4.53 -10.73 -30.36
C GLU A 80 3.73 -11.26 -29.16
N ILE A 81 2.48 -11.64 -29.35
CA ILE A 81 1.65 -12.22 -28.30
C ILE A 81 1.49 -13.73 -28.48
N VAL A 82 1.71 -14.46 -27.40
CA VAL A 82 1.38 -15.88 -27.27
C VAL A 82 0.23 -16.01 -26.28
N LYS A 83 -0.94 -16.39 -26.77
CA LYS A 83 -2.19 -16.45 -26.00
C LYS A 83 -2.31 -17.72 -25.14
N GLU A 84 -1.30 -17.96 -24.32
CA GLU A 84 -1.21 -19.11 -23.43
C GLU A 84 -0.76 -18.67 -22.03
N ALA A 85 -1.03 -19.50 -21.04
CA ALA A 85 -0.45 -19.31 -19.71
C ALA A 85 1.08 -19.44 -19.77
N ALA A 86 1.77 -18.62 -19.01
CA ALA A 86 3.23 -18.62 -19.02
C ALA A 86 3.78 -19.85 -18.30
N ALA A 87 4.53 -20.67 -19.02
CA ALA A 87 5.18 -21.84 -18.44
C ALA A 87 6.14 -21.43 -17.29
N GLY A 88 5.90 -21.96 -16.10
CA GLY A 88 6.67 -21.64 -14.89
C GLY A 88 6.08 -20.56 -13.99
N ALA A 89 5.09 -19.77 -14.45
CA ALA A 89 4.32 -18.90 -13.59
C ALA A 89 3.32 -19.71 -12.74
N LYS A 90 3.24 -19.47 -11.44
CA LYS A 90 2.32 -20.16 -10.54
C LYS A 90 1.23 -19.20 -10.04
N GLY A 91 -0.02 -19.69 -9.92
CA GLY A 91 -1.14 -18.89 -9.48
C GLY A 91 -1.51 -17.75 -10.43
N ALA A 92 -2.45 -16.91 -10.04
CA ALA A 92 -2.94 -15.78 -10.86
C ALA A 92 -1.89 -14.66 -11.01
N ASP A 93 -1.11 -14.40 -9.97
CA ASP A 93 -0.17 -13.30 -9.88
C ASP A 93 1.29 -13.69 -10.18
N GLY A 94 1.54 -14.99 -10.49
CA GLY A 94 2.86 -15.45 -10.88
C GLY A 94 3.27 -14.94 -12.26
N TYR A 95 4.57 -14.75 -12.46
CA TYR A 95 5.12 -14.27 -13.72
C TYR A 95 6.47 -14.91 -14.06
N VAL A 96 6.85 -14.77 -15.32
CA VAL A 96 8.18 -15.09 -15.82
C VAL A 96 8.74 -13.89 -16.57
N LEU A 97 10.03 -13.68 -16.44
CA LEU A 97 10.80 -12.69 -17.21
C LEU A 97 12.08 -13.36 -17.70
N SER A 98 12.30 -13.36 -19.00
CA SER A 98 13.57 -13.77 -19.59
C SER A 98 14.08 -12.65 -20.47
N ALA A 99 15.32 -12.24 -20.24
CA ALA A 99 15.99 -11.18 -21.02
C ALA A 99 17.25 -11.71 -21.69
N ARG A 100 17.28 -11.64 -23.03
CA ARG A 100 18.39 -12.05 -23.89
C ARG A 100 18.68 -10.95 -24.91
N PRO A 101 19.91 -10.88 -25.48
CA PRO A 101 20.24 -9.86 -26.47
C PRO A 101 19.34 -9.83 -27.70
N ASP A 102 18.76 -10.96 -28.09
CA ASP A 102 17.90 -11.11 -29.25
C ASP A 102 16.40 -10.94 -28.94
N ARG A 103 15.97 -11.13 -27.67
CA ARG A 103 14.56 -11.08 -27.27
C ARG A 103 14.38 -10.89 -25.76
N ILE A 104 13.23 -10.34 -25.40
CA ILE A 104 12.70 -10.36 -24.03
C ILE A 104 11.36 -11.07 -24.01
N VAL A 105 11.13 -11.91 -23.00
CA VAL A 105 9.87 -12.60 -22.77
C VAL A 105 9.27 -12.10 -21.45
N LEU A 106 8.03 -11.60 -21.51
CA LEU A 106 7.20 -11.24 -20.35
C LEU A 106 6.02 -12.19 -20.33
N GLY A 107 5.92 -13.01 -19.28
CA GLY A 107 4.84 -13.99 -19.18
C GLY A 107 4.08 -13.90 -17.87
N GLY A 108 2.77 -14.13 -17.92
CA GLY A 108 1.90 -14.23 -16.75
C GLY A 108 0.67 -15.08 -17.05
N ASN A 109 0.06 -15.64 -15.99
CA ASN A 109 -1.20 -16.36 -16.11
C ASN A 109 -2.41 -15.43 -16.22
N THR A 110 -2.23 -14.19 -15.82
CA THR A 110 -3.19 -13.09 -15.96
C THR A 110 -2.49 -11.82 -16.43
N LEU A 111 -3.27 -10.81 -16.83
CA LEU A 111 -2.73 -9.50 -17.14
C LEU A 111 -1.91 -8.91 -15.96
N ARG A 112 -2.32 -9.16 -14.71
CA ARG A 112 -1.59 -8.66 -13.53
C ARG A 112 -0.20 -9.34 -13.41
N GLY A 113 -0.07 -10.63 -13.70
CA GLY A 113 1.24 -11.27 -13.76
C GLY A 113 2.15 -10.64 -14.82
N VAL A 114 1.64 -10.30 -16.00
CA VAL A 114 2.41 -9.60 -17.04
C VAL A 114 2.82 -8.19 -16.58
N LYS A 115 1.94 -7.47 -15.88
CA LYS A 115 2.28 -6.17 -15.27
C LYS A 115 3.46 -6.30 -14.31
N TYR A 116 3.46 -7.32 -13.46
CA TYR A 116 4.57 -7.60 -12.55
C TYR A 116 5.88 -7.95 -13.25
N ALA A 117 5.82 -8.73 -14.33
CA ALA A 117 6.98 -9.00 -15.18
C ALA A 117 7.56 -7.70 -15.76
N LEU A 118 6.69 -6.80 -16.23
CA LEU A 118 7.13 -5.52 -16.79
C LEU A 118 7.67 -4.56 -15.72
N TYR A 119 7.08 -4.49 -14.54
CA TYR A 119 7.65 -3.72 -13.42
C TYR A 119 9.03 -4.24 -13.02
N THR A 120 9.20 -5.55 -13.00
CA THR A 120 10.50 -6.18 -12.73
C THR A 120 11.52 -5.85 -13.82
N LEU A 121 11.14 -5.90 -15.09
CA LEU A 121 11.99 -5.45 -16.20
C LEU A 121 12.40 -3.98 -16.04
N ARG A 122 11.45 -3.11 -15.68
CA ARG A 122 11.70 -1.68 -15.47
C ARG A 122 12.70 -1.43 -14.33
N GLN A 123 12.61 -2.19 -13.24
CA GLN A 123 13.53 -2.12 -12.12
C GLN A 123 14.93 -2.65 -12.47
N ALA A 124 14.99 -3.69 -13.31
CA ALA A 124 16.26 -4.28 -13.76
C ALA A 124 16.98 -3.45 -14.81
N ALA A 125 16.27 -2.59 -15.53
CA ALA A 125 16.81 -1.78 -16.61
C ALA A 125 17.54 -0.52 -16.08
N GLU A 126 18.83 -0.42 -16.30
CA GLU A 126 19.63 0.76 -15.97
C GLU A 126 19.58 1.78 -17.11
N ARG A 127 19.44 3.05 -16.76
CA ARG A 127 19.51 4.17 -17.68
C ARG A 127 20.96 4.57 -17.89
N GLU A 128 21.40 4.53 -19.15
CA GLU A 128 22.70 5.06 -19.55
C GLU A 128 22.53 6.51 -20.03
N SER A 129 23.30 7.42 -19.46
CA SER A 129 23.33 8.81 -19.90
C SER A 129 24.76 9.36 -19.89
N VAL A 130 25.08 10.22 -20.87
CA VAL A 130 26.33 10.99 -20.90
C VAL A 130 25.94 12.46 -20.75
N GLY A 131 26.32 13.05 -19.62
CA GLY A 131 25.82 14.36 -19.21
C GLY A 131 24.29 14.33 -19.06
N ARG A 132 23.60 15.20 -19.81
CA ARG A 132 22.12 15.24 -19.85
C ARG A 132 21.50 14.42 -20.98
N THR A 133 22.33 13.77 -21.83
CA THR A 133 21.85 13.03 -22.99
C THR A 133 21.64 11.56 -22.64
N LEU A 134 20.40 11.08 -22.76
CA LEU A 134 20.06 9.67 -22.65
C LEU A 134 20.67 8.90 -23.85
N LYS A 135 21.41 7.82 -23.55
CA LYS A 135 22.02 6.93 -24.55
C LYS A 135 21.23 5.65 -24.76
N GLY A 136 20.52 5.20 -23.76
CA GLY A 136 19.70 4.00 -23.83
C GLY A 136 19.37 3.42 -22.46
N TYR A 137 18.82 2.21 -22.51
CA TYR A 137 18.54 1.40 -21.34
C TYR A 137 19.16 0.03 -21.53
N TRP A 138 19.76 -0.50 -20.48
CA TRP A 138 20.46 -1.77 -20.48
C TRP A 138 20.10 -2.59 -19.25
N LEU A 139 20.10 -3.91 -19.38
CA LEU A 139 19.97 -4.83 -18.27
C LEU A 139 20.88 -6.05 -18.48
N PRO A 140 21.25 -6.77 -17.41
CA PRO A 140 21.95 -8.05 -17.55
C PRO A 140 21.04 -9.09 -18.21
N ALA A 141 21.61 -10.07 -18.88
CA ALA A 141 20.88 -11.25 -19.29
C ALA A 141 20.44 -12.01 -18.04
N LEU A 142 19.13 -12.31 -17.92
CA LEU A 142 18.55 -12.91 -16.71
C LEU A 142 17.31 -13.74 -17.02
N ASP A 143 17.01 -14.65 -16.10
CA ASP A 143 15.75 -15.37 -16.01
C ASP A 143 15.14 -15.23 -14.63
N ILE A 144 13.85 -14.97 -14.58
CA ILE A 144 13.05 -14.87 -13.37
C ILE A 144 11.82 -15.76 -13.53
N LYS A 145 11.54 -16.55 -12.48
CA LYS A 145 10.25 -17.19 -12.24
C LYS A 145 9.81 -16.78 -10.85
N ASP A 146 8.67 -16.15 -10.76
CA ASP A 146 8.30 -15.47 -9.54
C ASP A 146 6.80 -15.60 -9.23
N THR A 147 6.46 -15.68 -7.96
CA THR A 147 5.10 -15.88 -7.49
C THR A 147 4.97 -15.32 -6.08
N PRO A 148 3.97 -14.48 -5.80
CA PRO A 148 3.75 -13.99 -4.45
C PRO A 148 3.33 -15.09 -3.48
N ALA A 149 3.77 -14.98 -2.23
CA ALA A 149 3.42 -15.94 -1.19
C ALA A 149 2.10 -15.61 -0.49
N LEU A 150 1.64 -14.35 -0.56
CA LEU A 150 0.35 -13.93 -0.02
C LEU A 150 -0.57 -13.43 -1.15
N ASP A 151 -1.86 -13.80 -1.07
CA ASP A 151 -2.86 -13.36 -2.04
C ASP A 151 -3.26 -11.90 -1.84
N PHE A 152 -3.49 -11.48 -0.59
CA PHE A 152 -3.73 -10.08 -0.26
C PHE A 152 -2.42 -9.42 0.18
N ARG A 153 -1.94 -8.49 -0.61
CA ARG A 153 -0.73 -7.68 -0.38
C ARG A 153 -1.13 -6.22 -0.45
N GLY A 154 -1.46 -5.67 0.72
CA GLY A 154 -2.00 -4.32 0.83
C GLY A 154 -1.02 -3.33 1.44
N VAL A 155 -1.21 -2.06 1.13
CA VAL A 155 -0.65 -0.94 1.85
C VAL A 155 -1.75 0.06 2.16
N HIS A 156 -1.74 0.60 3.38
CA HIS A 156 -2.71 1.57 3.88
C HIS A 156 -2.09 2.96 3.87
N PHE A 157 -2.76 3.91 3.23
CA PHE A 157 -2.36 5.31 3.16
C PHE A 157 -3.38 6.21 3.85
N CYS A 158 -2.91 7.07 4.73
CA CYS A 158 -3.69 8.18 5.25
C CYS A 158 -3.51 9.38 4.31
N TRP A 159 -4.58 9.85 3.70
CA TRP A 159 -4.57 11.10 2.94
C TRP A 159 -4.96 12.26 3.84
N PHE A 160 -3.95 13.03 4.24
CA PHE A 160 -4.12 14.22 5.05
C PHE A 160 -4.36 15.46 4.17
N PRO A 161 -4.94 16.53 4.74
CA PRO A 161 -5.17 17.80 4.02
C PRO A 161 -3.94 18.40 3.35
N GLU A 162 -2.77 18.19 3.92
CA GLU A 162 -1.49 18.69 3.40
C GLU A 162 -0.92 17.88 2.24
N ASN A 163 -1.43 16.68 1.95
CA ASN A 163 -0.95 15.87 0.84
C ASN A 163 -1.69 16.21 -0.45
N SER A 164 -0.94 16.49 -1.52
CA SER A 164 -1.51 16.74 -2.84
C SER A 164 -2.04 15.47 -3.50
N ALA A 165 -2.99 15.61 -4.42
CA ALA A 165 -3.47 14.50 -5.25
C ALA A 165 -2.34 13.87 -6.09
N THR A 166 -1.40 14.69 -6.57
CA THR A 166 -0.22 14.22 -7.30
C THR A 166 0.68 13.34 -6.42
N PHE A 167 0.88 13.71 -5.16
CA PHE A 167 1.63 12.89 -4.21
C PHE A 167 0.96 11.53 -3.97
N ILE A 168 -0.36 11.52 -3.76
CA ILE A 168 -1.11 10.27 -3.58
C ILE A 168 -1.08 9.39 -4.85
N GLU A 169 -1.21 9.99 -6.03
CA GLU A 169 -1.04 9.26 -7.29
C GLU A 169 0.34 8.60 -7.38
N HIS A 170 1.39 9.32 -7.00
CA HIS A 170 2.76 8.81 -6.97
C HIS A 170 2.87 7.59 -6.04
N GLN A 171 2.23 7.63 -4.85
CA GLN A 171 2.19 6.50 -3.92
C GLN A 171 1.45 5.29 -4.51
N ILE A 172 0.33 5.51 -5.21
CA ILE A 172 -0.42 4.43 -5.87
C ILE A 172 0.44 3.77 -6.96
N ARG A 173 1.15 4.57 -7.76
CA ARG A 173 2.07 4.07 -8.79
C ARG A 173 3.23 3.29 -8.17
N LEU A 174 3.79 3.75 -7.05
CA LEU A 174 4.83 3.04 -6.31
C LEU A 174 4.32 1.73 -5.73
N ALA A 175 3.10 1.70 -5.18
CA ALA A 175 2.47 0.48 -4.69
C ALA A 175 2.34 -0.58 -5.82
N ALA A 176 1.87 -0.17 -7.00
CA ALA A 176 1.83 -1.04 -8.17
C ALA A 176 3.22 -1.53 -8.57
N TYR A 177 4.19 -0.65 -8.60
CA TYR A 177 5.58 -0.91 -8.95
C TYR A 177 6.25 -1.93 -8.00
N TYR A 178 5.84 -1.91 -6.72
CA TYR A 178 6.25 -2.86 -5.69
C TYR A 178 5.29 -4.06 -5.55
N LYS A 179 4.41 -4.27 -6.53
CA LYS A 179 3.54 -5.43 -6.67
C LYS A 179 2.54 -5.62 -5.54
N PHE A 180 2.18 -4.54 -4.82
CA PHE A 180 0.96 -4.55 -4.02
C PHE A 180 -0.26 -4.65 -4.94
N ASN A 181 -1.26 -5.43 -4.53
CA ASN A 181 -2.49 -5.56 -5.31
C ASN A 181 -3.68 -4.82 -4.70
N TYR A 182 -3.51 -4.29 -3.48
CA TYR A 182 -4.51 -3.46 -2.80
C TYR A 182 -3.85 -2.23 -2.18
N VAL A 183 -4.57 -1.11 -2.24
CA VAL A 183 -4.27 0.11 -1.49
C VAL A 183 -5.52 0.51 -0.73
N VAL A 184 -5.44 0.53 0.60
CA VAL A 184 -6.46 1.15 1.45
C VAL A 184 -6.16 2.64 1.54
N LEU A 185 -7.10 3.47 1.14
CA LEU A 185 -6.96 4.92 1.17
C LEU A 185 -7.90 5.51 2.21
N GLU A 186 -7.34 5.87 3.37
CA GLU A 186 -8.06 6.51 4.45
C GLU A 186 -8.17 8.01 4.23
N SER A 187 -9.39 8.51 4.17
CA SER A 187 -9.66 9.93 3.99
C SER A 187 -9.71 10.67 5.32
N TRP A 188 -8.79 11.62 5.52
CA TRP A 188 -8.75 12.48 6.70
C TRP A 188 -9.38 13.84 6.41
N GLY A 189 -10.71 13.85 6.21
CA GLY A 189 -11.45 15.07 5.86
C GLY A 189 -11.17 15.60 4.46
N VAL A 190 -10.62 14.78 3.56
CA VAL A 190 -10.27 15.19 2.20
C VAL A 190 -11.22 14.69 1.12
N PHE A 191 -12.13 13.75 1.43
CA PHE A 191 -13.14 13.32 0.48
C PHE A 191 -14.31 14.30 0.47
N LYS A 192 -14.49 14.97 -0.65
CA LYS A 192 -15.55 15.95 -0.86
C LYS A 192 -16.83 15.25 -1.30
N SER A 193 -17.61 14.81 -0.32
CA SER A 193 -18.96 14.27 -0.54
C SER A 193 -19.85 15.33 -1.18
N GLU A 194 -20.66 14.94 -2.15
CA GLU A 194 -21.69 15.80 -2.75
C GLU A 194 -22.93 15.92 -1.84
N ARG A 195 -23.21 14.87 -1.05
CA ARG A 195 -24.34 14.83 -0.10
C ARG A 195 -24.01 15.50 1.22
N HIS A 196 -22.79 15.32 1.73
CA HIS A 196 -22.33 15.79 3.03
C HIS A 196 -21.03 16.60 2.93
N PRO A 197 -21.02 17.73 2.18
CA PRO A 197 -19.80 18.49 1.91
C PRO A 197 -19.17 19.09 3.18
N TYR A 198 -19.93 19.22 4.27
CA TYR A 198 -19.44 19.73 5.55
C TYR A 198 -18.54 18.75 6.31
N LEU A 199 -18.47 17.49 5.88
CA LEU A 199 -17.53 16.50 6.45
C LEU A 199 -16.11 16.63 5.89
N ALA A 200 -15.89 17.50 4.94
CA ALA A 200 -14.59 17.72 4.33
C ALA A 200 -14.08 19.16 4.56
N ILE A 201 -12.78 19.33 4.42
CA ILE A 201 -12.17 20.68 4.36
C ILE A 201 -12.67 21.43 3.11
N LYS A 202 -12.59 22.76 3.14
CA LYS A 202 -13.14 23.63 2.09
C LYS A 202 -12.63 23.26 0.69
N ASP A 203 -11.34 23.07 0.54
CA ASP A 203 -10.67 22.79 -0.73
C ASP A 203 -10.20 21.33 -0.82
N ALA A 204 -11.04 20.42 -0.34
CA ALA A 204 -10.75 18.99 -0.31
C ALA A 204 -10.37 18.44 -1.69
N PRO A 205 -9.19 17.82 -1.84
CA PRO A 205 -8.67 17.40 -3.14
C PRO A 205 -9.36 16.15 -3.69
N LEU A 206 -9.91 15.29 -2.83
CA LEU A 206 -10.52 14.02 -3.22
C LEU A 206 -12.01 14.22 -3.53
N THR A 207 -12.31 14.78 -4.70
CA THR A 207 -13.69 14.85 -5.22
C THR A 207 -14.15 13.47 -5.72
N VAL A 208 -15.46 13.28 -5.92
CA VAL A 208 -16.02 12.07 -6.56
C VAL A 208 -15.35 11.80 -7.93
N LYS A 209 -15.11 12.85 -8.73
CA LYS A 209 -14.40 12.74 -10.00
C LYS A 209 -12.97 12.26 -9.83
N GLU A 210 -12.25 12.80 -8.84
CA GLU A 210 -10.86 12.44 -8.58
C GLU A 210 -10.76 11.00 -8.03
N ALA A 211 -11.67 10.59 -7.16
CA ALA A 211 -11.75 9.21 -6.67
C ALA A 211 -11.93 8.21 -7.83
N ARG A 212 -12.83 8.50 -8.78
CA ARG A 212 -13.01 7.70 -10.00
C ARG A 212 -11.74 7.65 -10.85
N ARG A 213 -11.09 8.81 -11.04
CA ARG A 213 -9.85 8.90 -11.82
C ARG A 213 -8.73 8.04 -11.20
N LEU A 214 -8.50 8.18 -9.89
CA LEU A 214 -7.48 7.42 -9.17
C LEU A 214 -7.79 5.92 -9.15
N SER A 215 -9.06 5.54 -9.00
CA SER A 215 -9.47 4.13 -9.03
C SER A 215 -9.26 3.51 -10.41
N ALA A 216 -9.58 4.23 -11.48
CA ALA A 216 -9.33 3.79 -12.85
C ALA A 216 -7.83 3.65 -13.13
N LEU A 217 -7.02 4.61 -12.69
CA LEU A 217 -5.56 4.56 -12.78
C LEU A 217 -5.00 3.34 -12.03
N ALA A 218 -5.41 3.13 -10.78
CA ALA A 218 -4.95 2.01 -9.98
C ALA A 218 -5.30 0.66 -10.63
N ALA A 219 -6.53 0.50 -11.11
CA ALA A 219 -6.97 -0.70 -11.83
C ALA A 219 -6.14 -0.94 -13.11
N ASP A 220 -5.86 0.11 -13.88
CA ASP A 220 -4.97 0.02 -15.04
C ASP A 220 -3.56 -0.43 -14.66
N LEU A 221 -3.08 -0.06 -13.48
CA LEU A 221 -1.79 -0.48 -12.94
C LEU A 221 -1.81 -1.86 -12.25
N GLY A 222 -2.99 -2.48 -12.06
CA GLY A 222 -3.14 -3.78 -11.41
C GLY A 222 -3.36 -3.72 -9.89
N VAL A 223 -3.75 -2.56 -9.39
CA VAL A 223 -4.05 -2.30 -7.98
C VAL A 223 -5.54 -2.00 -7.81
N THR A 224 -6.15 -2.50 -6.75
CA THR A 224 -7.51 -2.13 -6.34
C THR A 224 -7.42 -1.11 -5.21
N LEU A 225 -8.02 0.07 -5.40
CA LEU A 225 -8.19 1.03 -4.31
C LEU A 225 -9.38 0.62 -3.45
N ILE A 226 -9.16 0.61 -2.13
CA ILE A 226 -10.16 0.33 -1.10
C ILE A 226 -10.34 1.62 -0.31
N PRO A 227 -11.51 2.27 -0.35
CA PRO A 227 -11.75 3.44 0.48
C PRO A 227 -11.87 3.07 1.95
N GLN A 228 -11.39 3.95 2.84
CA GLN A 228 -11.60 3.86 4.28
C GLN A 228 -12.32 5.10 4.80
N PHE A 229 -13.39 4.84 5.54
CA PHE A 229 -14.12 5.82 6.32
C PHE A 229 -14.47 5.25 7.69
N ASN A 230 -14.14 5.97 8.76
CA ASN A 230 -14.38 5.50 10.12
C ASN A 230 -15.82 5.71 10.54
N ILE A 231 -16.55 4.62 10.71
CA ILE A 231 -17.98 4.64 11.03
C ILE A 231 -18.28 4.67 12.52
N PHE A 232 -17.27 4.55 13.40
CA PHE A 232 -17.43 4.51 14.85
C PHE A 232 -16.53 5.51 15.56
N GLY A 233 -15.30 5.13 15.95
CA GLY A 233 -14.29 6.03 16.52
C GLY A 233 -13.66 6.94 15.47
N HIS A 234 -12.86 7.91 15.90
CA HIS A 234 -12.19 8.87 15.02
C HIS A 234 -13.14 9.67 14.10
N ALA A 235 -14.36 9.91 14.53
CA ALA A 235 -15.41 10.50 13.69
C ALA A 235 -15.16 11.98 13.31
N ALA A 236 -15.08 12.88 14.28
CA ALA A 236 -14.86 14.31 14.04
C ALA A 236 -13.88 14.95 15.03
N GLY A 237 -13.30 14.17 15.91
CA GLY A 237 -12.47 14.67 16.98
C GLY A 237 -11.15 15.24 16.50
N SER A 238 -10.89 16.49 16.85
CA SER A 238 -9.55 17.05 16.82
C SER A 238 -8.85 16.71 18.13
N ARG A 239 -8.27 15.53 18.24
CA ARG A 239 -7.29 15.34 19.30
C ARG A 239 -5.94 15.72 18.75
N SER A 240 -5.28 16.70 19.37
CA SER A 240 -3.89 17.16 19.26
C SER A 240 -3.08 16.92 17.97
N MET A 241 -3.52 16.03 17.08
CA MET A 241 -2.89 15.64 15.81
C MET A 241 -3.80 15.91 14.60
N GLY A 242 -4.83 16.73 14.76
CA GLY A 242 -5.86 16.93 13.79
C GLY A 242 -6.77 15.70 13.69
N GLY A 243 -8.03 15.83 14.07
CA GLY A 243 -9.03 14.78 13.89
C GLY A 243 -9.11 14.35 12.44
N LYS A 244 -9.53 13.12 12.21
CA LYS A 244 -9.77 12.60 10.86
C LYS A 244 -10.84 13.39 10.11
N HIS A 245 -11.69 14.11 10.87
CA HIS A 245 -12.68 15.04 10.38
C HIS A 245 -12.64 16.30 11.22
N ILE A 246 -12.26 17.39 10.62
CA ILE A 246 -12.25 18.72 11.27
C ILE A 246 -13.65 19.35 11.32
N THR A 247 -14.70 18.54 11.11
CA THR A 247 -16.09 19.00 10.97
C THR A 247 -16.50 19.92 12.10
N LEU A 248 -16.24 19.52 13.35
CA LEU A 248 -16.69 20.33 14.51
C LEU A 248 -15.88 21.59 14.73
N ASP A 249 -14.63 21.64 14.27
CA ASP A 249 -13.81 22.84 14.35
C ASP A 249 -14.34 23.94 13.40
N VAL A 250 -14.84 23.52 12.23
CA VAL A 250 -15.35 24.45 11.20
C VAL A 250 -16.86 24.63 11.28
N HIS A 251 -17.58 23.58 11.69
CA HIS A 251 -19.05 23.49 11.68
C HIS A 251 -19.60 22.96 13.02
N PRO A 252 -19.46 23.72 14.13
CA PRO A 252 -19.88 23.26 15.47
C PRO A 252 -21.39 22.95 15.58
N GLN A 253 -22.22 23.44 14.66
CA GLN A 253 -23.64 23.14 14.60
C GLN A 253 -23.95 21.65 14.33
N TYR A 254 -22.97 20.88 13.82
CA TYR A 254 -23.14 19.44 13.59
C TYR A 254 -22.77 18.57 14.80
N GLN A 255 -22.49 19.21 15.97
CA GLN A 255 -22.24 18.45 17.21
C GLN A 255 -23.26 17.34 17.50
N PRO A 256 -24.59 17.49 17.20
CA PRO A 256 -25.56 16.41 17.46
C PRO A 256 -25.29 15.10 16.71
N LEU A 257 -24.52 15.11 15.63
CA LEU A 257 -24.16 13.89 14.89
C LEU A 257 -23.08 13.07 15.63
N PHE A 258 -22.43 13.65 16.63
CA PHE A 258 -21.25 13.08 17.28
C PHE A 258 -21.44 13.01 18.79
N GLU A 259 -20.69 12.12 19.43
CA GLU A 259 -20.64 12.05 20.88
C GLU A 259 -20.02 13.35 21.46
N PRO A 260 -20.68 13.96 22.50
CA PRO A 260 -20.09 15.13 23.16
C PRO A 260 -18.87 14.75 24.03
N ALA A 261 -17.89 15.64 24.29
CA ALA A 261 -17.87 17.01 23.75
C ALA A 261 -17.00 17.12 22.48
N GLY A 262 -16.05 16.22 22.26
CA GLY A 262 -15.04 16.34 21.21
C GLY A 262 -15.39 15.64 19.90
N GLY A 263 -16.51 14.94 19.83
CA GLY A 263 -16.93 14.23 18.60
C GLY A 263 -16.01 13.10 18.19
N TRP A 264 -15.38 12.43 19.14
CA TRP A 264 -14.47 11.32 18.82
C TRP A 264 -15.21 10.11 18.21
N ASN A 265 -16.42 9.84 18.68
CA ASN A 265 -17.30 8.82 18.11
C ASN A 265 -18.48 9.47 17.40
N TRP A 266 -19.07 8.75 16.46
CA TRP A 266 -20.41 9.03 15.96
C TRP A 266 -21.44 8.76 17.06
N CYS A 267 -22.51 9.58 17.12
CA CYS A 267 -23.62 9.34 18.05
C CYS A 267 -24.56 8.26 17.49
N LEU A 268 -24.37 7.02 17.91
CA LEU A 268 -25.06 5.86 17.34
C LEU A 268 -26.55 5.79 17.71
N SER A 269 -27.01 6.52 18.74
CA SER A 269 -28.42 6.66 19.08
C SER A 269 -29.13 7.75 18.28
N ASN A 270 -28.39 8.59 17.54
CA ASN A 270 -28.97 9.61 16.67
C ASN A 270 -29.22 9.02 15.26
N PRO A 271 -30.49 8.92 14.81
CA PRO A 271 -30.80 8.36 13.49
C PRO A 271 -30.20 9.18 12.33
N ASP A 272 -30.08 10.51 12.49
CA ASP A 272 -29.47 11.36 11.48
C ASP A 272 -27.96 11.05 11.34
N ALA A 273 -27.26 10.82 12.45
CA ALA A 273 -25.86 10.45 12.41
C ALA A 273 -25.64 9.12 11.68
N THR A 274 -26.44 8.10 11.99
CA THR A 274 -26.34 6.79 11.34
C THR A 274 -26.76 6.84 9.86
N ALA A 275 -27.70 7.72 9.49
CA ALA A 275 -28.08 7.96 8.10
C ALA A 275 -26.93 8.62 7.32
N VAL A 276 -26.34 9.68 7.88
CA VAL A 276 -25.17 10.37 7.29
C VAL A 276 -24.02 9.40 7.04
N VAL A 277 -23.68 8.56 8.02
CA VAL A 277 -22.62 7.55 7.86
C VAL A 277 -22.92 6.62 6.69
N ARG A 278 -24.14 6.09 6.61
CA ARG A 278 -24.51 5.16 5.53
C ARG A 278 -24.51 5.81 4.16
N GLU A 279 -24.99 7.05 4.05
CA GLU A 279 -25.01 7.81 2.80
C GLU A 279 -23.60 8.17 2.34
N TYR A 280 -22.73 8.51 3.26
CA TYR A 280 -21.32 8.82 2.97
C TYR A 280 -20.54 7.57 2.52
N VAL A 281 -20.71 6.45 3.22
CA VAL A 281 -20.13 5.15 2.83
C VAL A 281 -20.60 4.75 1.43
N ASP A 282 -21.87 4.94 1.14
CA ASP A 282 -22.51 4.64 -0.14
C ASP A 282 -21.88 5.44 -1.29
N GLU A 283 -21.82 6.75 -1.10
CA GLU A 283 -21.22 7.66 -2.08
C GLU A 283 -19.75 7.39 -2.30
N MET A 284 -19.00 7.15 -1.22
CA MET A 284 -17.59 6.86 -1.30
C MET A 284 -17.32 5.52 -2.00
N HIS A 285 -18.08 4.47 -1.70
CA HIS A 285 -17.96 3.18 -2.38
C HIS A 285 -18.25 3.31 -3.88
N GLU A 286 -19.27 4.07 -4.25
CA GLU A 286 -19.62 4.37 -5.65
C GLU A 286 -18.51 5.18 -6.35
N ALA A 287 -17.99 6.21 -5.66
CA ALA A 287 -16.92 7.06 -6.19
C ALA A 287 -15.63 6.29 -6.48
N PHE A 288 -15.34 5.27 -5.68
CA PHE A 288 -14.18 4.40 -5.89
C PHE A 288 -14.42 3.25 -6.88
N GLY A 289 -15.57 3.22 -7.57
CA GLY A 289 -15.86 2.22 -8.59
C GLY A 289 -16.34 0.88 -8.04
N ARG A 290 -16.92 0.88 -6.84
CA ARG A 290 -17.45 -0.31 -6.16
C ARG A 290 -16.41 -1.42 -5.98
N PRO A 291 -15.30 -1.15 -5.29
CA PRO A 291 -14.30 -2.18 -5.03
C PRO A 291 -14.88 -3.32 -4.17
N PRO A 292 -14.27 -4.52 -4.20
CA PRO A 292 -14.76 -5.68 -3.47
C PRO A 292 -14.61 -5.58 -1.94
N PHE A 293 -13.95 -4.54 -1.47
CA PHE A 293 -13.75 -4.25 -0.06
C PHE A 293 -13.99 -2.77 0.26
N PHE A 294 -14.42 -2.51 1.50
CA PHE A 294 -14.51 -1.17 2.08
C PHE A 294 -14.01 -1.25 3.53
N HIS A 295 -13.09 -0.38 3.92
CA HIS A 295 -12.56 -0.37 5.28
C HIS A 295 -13.36 0.62 6.14
N VAL A 296 -13.97 0.12 7.21
CA VAL A 296 -14.89 0.91 8.07
C VAL A 296 -14.22 1.46 9.33
N GLY A 297 -12.91 1.26 9.51
CA GLY A 297 -12.17 1.70 10.69
C GLY A 297 -12.60 0.94 11.94
N CYS A 298 -13.33 1.58 12.83
CA CYS A 298 -13.84 1.06 14.11
C CYS A 298 -12.77 0.85 15.18
N ASP A 299 -11.64 1.54 15.09
CA ASP A 299 -10.56 1.52 16.06
C ASP A 299 -10.72 2.59 17.15
N GLU A 300 -10.10 2.35 18.29
CA GLU A 300 -9.88 3.31 19.39
C GLU A 300 -11.10 4.14 19.79
N ALA A 301 -12.30 3.57 19.72
CA ALA A 301 -13.52 4.26 20.11
C ALA A 301 -13.59 4.44 21.64
N ASP A 302 -14.19 5.56 22.05
CA ASP A 302 -14.42 5.86 23.45
C ASP A 302 -15.75 5.27 23.93
N GLU A 303 -15.90 5.11 25.25
CA GLU A 303 -17.18 4.88 25.90
C GLU A 303 -18.15 6.03 25.56
N PRO A 304 -19.46 5.75 25.37
CA PRO A 304 -20.40 6.80 25.01
C PRO A 304 -20.54 7.86 26.10
N SER A 305 -20.57 9.12 25.70
CA SER A 305 -20.78 10.26 26.59
C SER A 305 -22.21 10.83 26.50
N CYS A 306 -22.88 10.64 25.36
CA CYS A 306 -24.25 11.04 25.11
C CYS A 306 -25.23 10.29 26.07
N PRO A 307 -26.14 10.99 26.76
CA PRO A 307 -27.13 10.34 27.66
C PRO A 307 -27.97 9.26 27.00
N THR A 308 -28.38 9.47 25.75
CA THR A 308 -29.19 8.52 24.98
C THR A 308 -28.43 7.26 24.65
N CYS A 309 -27.15 7.38 24.21
CA CYS A 309 -26.28 6.24 23.97
C CYS A 309 -26.02 5.45 25.26
N ARG A 310 -25.75 6.16 26.38
CA ARG A 310 -25.56 5.55 27.71
C ARG A 310 -26.80 4.80 28.23
N ALA A 311 -27.98 5.23 27.85
CA ALA A 311 -29.23 4.58 28.26
C ALA A 311 -29.42 3.18 27.62
N VAL A 312 -28.74 2.91 26.51
CA VAL A 312 -28.77 1.59 25.88
C VAL A 312 -27.72 0.68 26.51
N GLN A 313 -28.19 -0.38 27.17
CA GLN A 313 -27.31 -1.33 27.85
C GLN A 313 -27.51 -2.75 27.30
N PRO A 314 -26.43 -3.47 26.98
CA PRO A 314 -25.05 -2.92 26.80
C PRO A 314 -24.95 -2.05 25.54
N TYR A 315 -24.09 -1.04 25.58
CA TYR A 315 -23.83 -0.14 24.45
C TYR A 315 -23.37 -0.88 23.19
N ALA A 316 -22.65 -1.98 23.36
CA ALA A 316 -22.23 -2.88 22.28
C ALA A 316 -23.37 -3.29 21.32
N LYS A 317 -24.63 -3.30 21.78
CA LYS A 317 -25.81 -3.55 20.91
C LYS A 317 -25.97 -2.48 19.84
N LEU A 318 -25.74 -1.20 20.18
CA LEU A 318 -25.78 -0.11 19.19
C LEU A 318 -24.62 -0.22 18.23
N VAL A 319 -23.43 -0.51 18.75
CA VAL A 319 -22.20 -0.67 17.93
C VAL A 319 -22.38 -1.83 16.94
N GLU A 320 -22.79 -3.00 17.41
CA GLU A 320 -23.05 -4.18 16.57
C GLU A 320 -24.09 -3.91 15.49
N ALA A 321 -25.23 -3.34 15.88
CA ALA A 321 -26.30 -3.00 14.94
C ALA A 321 -25.81 -2.01 13.86
N HIS A 322 -25.02 -1.03 14.24
CA HIS A 322 -24.46 -0.05 13.31
C HIS A 322 -23.47 -0.69 12.32
N ILE A 323 -22.55 -1.53 12.80
CA ILE A 323 -21.60 -2.28 11.95
C ILE A 323 -22.37 -3.19 10.98
N LEU A 324 -23.39 -3.91 11.46
CA LEU A 324 -24.20 -4.81 10.64
C LEU A 324 -24.99 -4.04 9.57
N ALA A 325 -25.54 -2.87 9.89
CA ALA A 325 -26.26 -2.06 8.92
C ALA A 325 -25.36 -1.60 7.76
N VAL A 326 -24.14 -1.15 8.05
CA VAL A 326 -23.15 -0.76 7.03
C VAL A 326 -22.66 -1.98 6.25
N ARG A 327 -22.38 -3.08 6.96
CA ARG A 327 -21.97 -4.35 6.34
C ARG A 327 -23.00 -4.87 5.35
N ASP A 328 -24.28 -4.89 5.73
CA ASP A 328 -25.37 -5.43 4.90
C ASP A 328 -25.63 -4.53 3.67
N GLN A 329 -25.51 -3.22 3.83
CA GLN A 329 -25.56 -2.25 2.74
C GLN A 329 -24.47 -2.52 1.70
N LEU A 330 -23.21 -2.68 2.13
CA LEU A 330 -22.08 -2.95 1.24
C LEU A 330 -22.13 -4.36 0.64
N LYS A 331 -22.56 -5.35 1.43
CA LYS A 331 -22.75 -6.73 0.95
C LYS A 331 -23.79 -6.81 -0.18
N ALA A 332 -24.89 -6.06 -0.08
CA ALA A 332 -25.88 -5.98 -1.15
C ALA A 332 -25.30 -5.42 -2.47
N ARG A 333 -24.14 -4.77 -2.42
CA ARG A 333 -23.40 -4.25 -3.56
C ARG A 333 -22.19 -5.10 -3.95
N GLY A 334 -22.05 -6.28 -3.34
CA GLY A 334 -20.95 -7.23 -3.61
C GLY A 334 -19.64 -6.93 -2.89
N ALA A 335 -19.64 -6.01 -1.91
CA ALA A 335 -18.44 -5.69 -1.14
C ALA A 335 -18.48 -6.30 0.27
N ARG A 336 -17.29 -6.64 0.78
CA ARG A 336 -17.05 -7.04 2.16
C ARG A 336 -16.48 -5.85 2.94
N ILE A 337 -16.86 -5.70 4.20
CA ILE A 337 -16.22 -4.72 5.08
C ILE A 337 -14.91 -5.29 5.64
N MET A 338 -13.96 -4.38 5.85
CA MET A 338 -12.72 -4.57 6.60
C MET A 338 -12.79 -3.67 7.83
N MET A 339 -12.30 -4.12 8.98
CA MET A 339 -12.27 -3.30 10.19
C MET A 339 -11.07 -3.61 11.06
N TRP A 340 -10.64 -2.63 11.84
CA TRP A 340 -9.61 -2.83 12.86
C TRP A 340 -10.13 -3.71 14.00
N HIS A 341 -9.23 -4.46 14.62
CA HIS A 341 -9.55 -5.55 15.55
C HIS A 341 -9.77 -5.12 16.99
N ASP A 342 -9.16 -4.03 17.41
CA ASP A 342 -8.90 -3.69 18.80
C ASP A 342 -10.14 -3.50 19.68
N MET A 343 -11.26 -2.99 19.10
CA MET A 343 -12.54 -2.90 19.81
C MET A 343 -13.25 -4.24 20.02
N LEU A 344 -12.80 -5.29 19.32
CA LEU A 344 -13.30 -6.65 19.47
C LEU A 344 -12.57 -7.47 20.54
N LEU A 345 -11.69 -6.83 21.29
CA LEU A 345 -10.88 -7.44 22.35
C LEU A 345 -11.03 -6.65 23.65
N GLU A 346 -11.27 -7.34 24.77
CA GLU A 346 -11.48 -6.70 26.08
C GLU A 346 -10.22 -6.00 26.58
N ARG A 347 -10.36 -4.70 26.85
CA ARG A 347 -9.28 -3.87 27.42
C ARG A 347 -8.81 -4.41 28.76
N GLY A 348 -7.50 -4.64 28.87
CA GLY A 348 -6.88 -5.12 30.11
C GLY A 348 -6.89 -6.63 30.29
N ASP A 349 -7.50 -7.40 29.38
CA ASP A 349 -7.40 -8.86 29.39
C ASP A 349 -5.94 -9.29 29.14
N LYS A 350 -5.42 -10.10 30.07
CA LYS A 350 -4.02 -10.55 30.03
C LYS A 350 -3.69 -11.44 28.82
N ARG A 351 -4.69 -12.08 28.22
CA ARG A 351 -4.54 -12.91 27.02
C ARG A 351 -3.97 -12.12 25.83
N TRP A 352 -4.30 -10.83 25.79
CA TRP A 352 -3.96 -9.97 24.66
C TRP A 352 -2.63 -9.23 24.79
N ARG A 353 -1.94 -9.35 25.92
CA ARG A 353 -0.63 -8.70 26.08
C ARG A 353 0.44 -9.37 25.22
N PRO A 354 1.26 -8.63 24.45
CA PRO A 354 1.40 -7.16 24.38
C PRO A 354 0.57 -6.51 23.26
N PHE A 355 -0.46 -7.17 22.75
CA PHE A 355 -1.29 -6.69 21.66
C PHE A 355 -2.31 -5.65 22.15
N TYR A 356 -2.91 -4.94 21.17
CA TYR A 356 -3.86 -3.89 21.46
C TYR A 356 -5.27 -4.46 21.65
N ALA A 357 -5.94 -4.03 22.67
CA ALA A 357 -7.28 -4.42 23.05
C ALA A 357 -7.97 -3.22 23.70
N ASN A 358 -8.91 -2.61 23.05
CA ASN A 358 -9.52 -1.34 23.44
C ASN A 358 -11.02 -1.43 23.75
N GLY A 359 -11.67 -2.54 23.40
CA GLY A 359 -13.08 -2.76 23.62
C GLY A 359 -13.46 -2.94 25.10
N SER A 360 -14.69 -2.61 25.42
CA SER A 360 -15.31 -3.05 26.67
C SER A 360 -15.54 -4.56 26.66
N LYS A 361 -15.88 -5.12 27.82
CA LYS A 361 -16.21 -6.54 27.95
C LYS A 361 -17.35 -6.98 27.02
N ASP A 362 -18.35 -6.10 26.80
CA ASP A 362 -19.49 -6.43 25.96
C ASP A 362 -19.19 -6.23 24.47
N GLU A 363 -18.37 -5.25 24.11
CA GLU A 363 -17.89 -5.10 22.74
C GLU A 363 -17.00 -6.27 22.31
N ALA A 364 -16.15 -6.77 23.20
CA ALA A 364 -15.32 -7.95 22.93
C ALA A 364 -16.13 -9.20 22.57
N LYS A 365 -17.38 -9.33 23.06
CA LYS A 365 -18.28 -10.43 22.68
C LYS A 365 -18.72 -10.38 21.23
N MET A 366 -18.68 -9.20 20.60
CA MET A 366 -19.03 -9.05 19.18
C MET A 366 -18.08 -9.87 18.27
N ALA A 367 -16.86 -10.15 18.71
CA ALA A 367 -15.95 -11.04 17.98
C ALA A 367 -16.58 -12.43 17.72
N GLU A 368 -17.45 -12.91 18.59
CA GLU A 368 -18.11 -14.21 18.47
C GLU A 368 -19.42 -14.14 17.65
N THR A 369 -20.08 -12.99 17.59
CA THR A 369 -21.41 -12.82 16.98
C THR A 369 -21.37 -12.21 15.58
N LEU A 370 -20.41 -11.34 15.28
CA LEU A 370 -20.29 -10.72 13.97
C LEU A 370 -20.06 -11.74 12.84
N PRO A 371 -20.65 -11.49 11.63
CA PRO A 371 -20.53 -12.39 10.48
C PRO A 371 -19.08 -12.59 10.01
N ARG A 372 -18.77 -13.82 9.60
CA ARG A 372 -17.40 -14.23 9.19
C ARG A 372 -16.98 -13.75 7.81
N ASP A 373 -17.86 -13.07 7.08
CA ASP A 373 -17.52 -12.38 5.84
C ASP A 373 -16.81 -11.01 6.08
N ILE A 374 -16.79 -10.53 7.31
CA ILE A 374 -15.97 -9.37 7.72
C ILE A 374 -14.48 -9.74 7.68
N VAL A 375 -13.64 -8.84 7.19
CA VAL A 375 -12.18 -8.99 7.23
C VAL A 375 -11.64 -8.27 8.45
N ILE A 376 -10.93 -8.97 9.32
CA ILE A 376 -10.29 -8.38 10.49
C ILE A 376 -8.87 -7.93 10.16
N CYS A 377 -8.59 -6.66 10.39
CA CYS A 377 -7.30 -6.02 10.22
C CYS A 377 -6.64 -5.88 11.60
N ASP A 378 -5.71 -6.78 11.91
CA ASP A 378 -5.06 -6.87 13.22
C ASP A 378 -3.73 -6.12 13.22
N TRP A 379 -3.71 -4.93 13.84
CA TRP A 379 -2.54 -4.09 13.90
C TRP A 379 -1.67 -4.36 15.13
N TYR A 380 -0.36 -4.55 14.87
CA TYR A 380 0.64 -4.74 15.90
C TYR A 380 1.97 -4.11 15.47
N TYR A 381 2.53 -3.26 16.33
CA TYR A 381 3.64 -2.36 15.97
C TYR A 381 4.97 -2.70 16.68
N GLY A 382 5.04 -3.84 17.34
CA GLY A 382 6.28 -4.35 17.93
C GLY A 382 6.91 -3.39 18.94
N ASN A 383 8.20 -3.15 18.77
CA ASN A 383 9.00 -2.33 19.70
C ASN A 383 8.56 -0.86 19.77
N ASN A 384 7.81 -0.36 18.82
CA ASN A 384 7.42 1.06 18.77
C ASN A 384 6.48 1.46 19.91
N TYR A 385 5.80 0.48 20.52
CA TYR A 385 4.85 0.70 21.61
C TYR A 385 5.11 -0.21 22.83
N GLY A 386 6.39 -0.52 23.11
CA GLY A 386 6.80 -1.31 24.27
C GLY A 386 6.59 -2.81 24.13
N GLY A 387 6.26 -3.29 22.93
CA GLY A 387 6.22 -4.70 22.59
C GLY A 387 7.57 -5.25 22.15
N THR A 388 7.57 -6.33 21.39
CA THR A 388 8.74 -6.90 20.73
C THR A 388 8.46 -7.12 19.26
N SER A 389 9.49 -6.99 18.41
CA SER A 389 9.38 -7.31 16.99
C SER A 389 9.07 -8.79 16.74
N GLU A 390 9.44 -9.66 17.68
CA GLU A 390 9.28 -11.12 17.58
C GLU A 390 8.57 -11.67 18.81
N PRO A 391 7.24 -11.48 18.95
CA PRO A 391 6.49 -12.13 20.02
C PRO A 391 6.51 -13.65 19.85
N LYS A 392 6.38 -14.39 20.96
CA LYS A 392 6.35 -15.86 20.94
C LYS A 392 5.14 -16.43 20.18
N SER A 393 4.05 -15.68 20.15
CA SER A 393 2.82 -15.99 19.42
C SER A 393 2.10 -14.71 19.06
N TYR A 394 1.29 -14.74 18.04
CA TYR A 394 0.37 -13.66 17.66
C TYR A 394 -1.05 -14.04 18.10
N SER A 395 -1.30 -13.98 19.42
CA SER A 395 -2.53 -14.49 20.03
C SER A 395 -3.81 -13.86 19.49
N THR A 396 -3.77 -12.59 19.09
CA THR A 396 -4.91 -11.89 18.47
C THR A 396 -5.19 -12.41 17.06
N LEU A 397 -4.16 -12.55 16.22
CA LEU A 397 -4.28 -13.14 14.89
C LEU A 397 -4.82 -14.58 14.94
N ASP A 398 -4.26 -15.38 15.87
CA ASP A 398 -4.70 -16.77 16.08
C ASP A 398 -6.17 -16.84 16.53
N TYR A 399 -6.58 -15.94 17.42
CA TYR A 399 -7.95 -15.86 17.90
C TYR A 399 -8.94 -15.58 16.79
N PHE A 400 -8.74 -14.50 16.02
CA PHE A 400 -9.67 -14.16 14.95
C PHE A 400 -9.69 -15.20 13.83
N LYS A 401 -8.53 -15.75 13.46
CA LYS A 401 -8.47 -16.86 12.53
C LYS A 401 -9.19 -18.09 13.06
N GLY A 402 -9.00 -18.41 14.35
CA GLY A 402 -9.69 -19.52 15.04
C GLY A 402 -11.21 -19.37 15.06
N LEU A 403 -11.72 -18.15 15.11
CA LEU A 403 -13.15 -17.83 14.96
C LEU A 403 -13.65 -17.92 13.50
N GLY A 404 -12.77 -18.14 12.52
CA GLY A 404 -13.10 -18.29 11.10
C GLY A 404 -13.14 -16.99 10.30
N TYR A 405 -12.58 -15.90 10.81
CA TYR A 405 -12.44 -14.66 10.03
C TYR A 405 -11.32 -14.75 9.00
N SER A 406 -11.51 -14.05 7.88
CA SER A 406 -10.38 -13.62 7.05
C SER A 406 -9.59 -12.57 7.83
N THR A 407 -8.33 -12.88 8.18
CA THR A 407 -7.51 -12.03 9.05
C THR A 407 -6.29 -11.53 8.30
N LEU A 408 -6.06 -10.22 8.34
CA LEU A 408 -4.86 -9.55 7.85
C LEU A 408 -3.97 -9.18 9.03
N THR A 409 -2.67 -9.41 8.90
CA THR A 409 -1.71 -8.77 9.79
C THR A 409 -1.39 -7.37 9.29
N CYS A 410 -1.37 -6.40 10.20
CA CYS A 410 -1.21 -4.98 9.86
C CYS A 410 -0.03 -4.38 10.64
N PRO A 411 1.22 -4.62 10.17
CA PRO A 411 2.41 -4.01 10.77
C PRO A 411 2.51 -2.52 10.47
N TRP A 412 3.48 -1.89 11.12
CA TRP A 412 3.86 -0.50 10.93
C TRP A 412 5.41 -0.39 10.97
N ASN A 413 5.95 0.76 11.18
CA ASN A 413 7.32 1.27 11.06
C ASN A 413 8.46 0.51 11.79
N ASP A 414 8.26 -0.74 12.17
CA ASP A 414 9.31 -1.64 12.66
C ASP A 414 9.70 -2.63 11.55
N PRO A 415 10.81 -2.42 10.79
CA PRO A 415 11.18 -3.27 9.67
C PRO A 415 11.35 -4.75 10.05
N LYS A 416 11.83 -5.02 11.27
CA LYS A 416 11.95 -6.39 11.75
C LYS A 416 10.59 -7.00 12.02
N GLY A 417 9.70 -6.25 12.66
CA GLY A 417 8.30 -6.65 12.90
C GLY A 417 7.55 -6.91 11.59
N ILE A 418 7.73 -6.06 10.56
CA ILE A 418 7.14 -6.24 9.23
C ILE A 418 7.55 -7.59 8.63
N VAL A 419 8.86 -7.90 8.62
CA VAL A 419 9.39 -9.17 8.09
C VAL A 419 8.83 -10.38 8.84
N VAL A 420 8.84 -10.32 10.17
CA VAL A 420 8.35 -11.43 11.02
C VAL A 420 6.85 -11.64 10.84
N GLN A 421 6.06 -10.58 10.78
CA GLN A 421 4.62 -10.66 10.56
C GLN A 421 4.27 -11.20 9.16
N GLY A 422 4.99 -10.78 8.12
CA GLY A 422 4.82 -11.33 6.78
C GLY A 422 5.14 -12.84 6.72
N ARG A 423 6.20 -13.27 7.40
CA ARG A 423 6.52 -14.69 7.57
C ARG A 423 5.39 -15.43 8.29
N TYR A 424 4.94 -14.90 9.42
CA TYR A 424 3.85 -15.48 10.20
C TYR A 424 2.56 -15.59 9.39
N ALA A 425 2.21 -14.56 8.60
CA ALA A 425 1.04 -14.58 7.75
C ALA A 425 1.05 -15.77 6.76
N ARG A 426 2.21 -16.06 6.18
CA ARG A 426 2.39 -17.20 5.28
C ARG A 426 2.29 -18.54 6.01
N GLU A 427 3.04 -18.69 7.10
CA GLU A 427 3.11 -19.93 7.89
C GLU A 427 1.77 -20.28 8.54
N ALA A 428 1.06 -19.28 9.04
CA ALA A 428 -0.25 -19.44 9.64
C ALA A 428 -1.38 -19.50 8.60
N GLY A 429 -1.13 -19.26 7.32
CA GLY A 429 -2.17 -19.19 6.27
C GLY A 429 -3.22 -18.13 6.55
N LEU A 430 -2.80 -16.91 6.88
CA LEU A 430 -3.68 -15.75 7.01
C LEU A 430 -4.20 -15.31 5.64
N PHE A 431 -5.22 -14.46 5.63
CA PHE A 431 -5.76 -13.89 4.39
C PHE A 431 -4.72 -13.01 3.66
N GLY A 432 -3.79 -12.41 4.40
CA GLY A 432 -2.70 -11.65 3.84
C GLY A 432 -2.08 -10.65 4.81
N MET A 433 -1.52 -9.58 4.25
CA MET A 433 -0.83 -8.52 4.97
C MET A 433 -1.27 -7.15 4.43
N LEU A 434 -1.50 -6.20 5.34
CA LEU A 434 -1.79 -4.80 5.05
C LEU A 434 -0.79 -3.92 5.81
N GLU A 435 0.25 -3.45 5.15
CA GLU A 435 1.19 -2.50 5.73
C GLU A 435 0.51 -1.17 6.04
N THR A 436 0.67 -0.64 7.25
CA THR A 436 0.11 0.66 7.64
C THR A 436 1.16 1.75 7.56
N VAL A 437 0.79 2.91 7.01
CA VAL A 437 1.70 4.07 6.90
C VAL A 437 1.37 5.15 7.92
N TRP A 438 0.11 5.28 8.30
CA TRP A 438 -0.42 6.30 9.20
C TRP A 438 0.06 7.71 8.77
N HIS A 439 0.55 8.51 9.71
CA HIS A 439 1.03 9.87 9.48
C HIS A 439 2.49 9.97 8.98
N HIS A 440 3.10 8.86 8.54
CA HIS A 440 4.50 8.85 8.12
C HIS A 440 4.77 9.50 6.77
N PHE A 441 3.75 9.84 6.02
CA PHE A 441 3.94 10.74 4.87
C PHE A 441 4.53 12.10 5.26
N ARG A 442 4.39 12.48 6.53
CA ARG A 442 5.02 13.69 7.09
C ARG A 442 6.54 13.56 7.30
N GLY A 443 7.14 12.39 7.13
CA GLY A 443 8.54 12.18 7.51
C GLY A 443 9.35 11.19 6.68
N ASN A 444 9.01 10.91 5.44
CA ASN A 444 9.75 9.99 4.53
C ASN A 444 10.02 8.57 5.05
N ARG A 445 9.52 8.22 6.23
CA ARG A 445 9.73 6.88 6.81
C ARG A 445 8.96 5.79 6.07
N PHE A 446 7.92 6.17 5.33
CA PHE A 446 7.13 5.25 4.51
C PHE A 446 7.96 4.49 3.47
N ALA A 447 9.07 5.06 3.01
CA ALA A 447 9.95 4.44 2.04
C ALA A 447 10.46 3.06 2.49
N THR A 448 11.04 3.03 3.69
CA THR A 448 11.54 1.77 4.29
C THR A 448 10.43 0.77 4.55
N MET A 449 9.28 1.25 5.01
CA MET A 449 8.12 0.40 5.28
C MET A 449 7.62 -0.26 4.00
N MET A 450 7.43 0.49 2.93
CA MET A 450 6.92 -0.04 1.67
C MET A 450 7.86 -1.07 1.02
N GLU A 451 9.19 -0.81 1.00
CA GLU A 451 10.16 -1.79 0.49
C GLU A 451 10.13 -3.08 1.30
N THR A 452 10.20 -2.95 2.63
CA THR A 452 10.22 -4.11 3.54
C THR A 452 8.92 -4.90 3.48
N ALA A 453 7.78 -4.22 3.43
CA ALA A 453 6.47 -4.85 3.33
C ALA A 453 6.26 -5.55 1.98
N ALA A 454 6.73 -4.96 0.89
CA ALA A 454 6.70 -5.58 -0.43
C ALA A 454 7.46 -6.91 -0.43
N ASP A 455 8.72 -6.91 0.07
CA ASP A 455 9.51 -8.13 0.20
C ASP A 455 8.84 -9.17 1.13
N ALA A 456 8.33 -8.73 2.29
CA ALA A 456 7.69 -9.60 3.28
C ALA A 456 6.41 -10.25 2.75
N ALA A 457 5.53 -9.48 2.11
CA ALA A 457 4.28 -9.98 1.55
C ALA A 457 4.49 -10.85 0.31
N TRP A 458 5.54 -10.59 -0.47
CA TRP A 458 5.91 -11.40 -1.63
C TRP A 458 6.51 -12.74 -1.24
N GLY A 459 7.15 -12.84 -0.10
CA GLY A 459 7.86 -14.04 0.35
C GLY A 459 9.35 -14.02 0.00
N ALA A 460 9.86 -12.87 -0.42
CA ALA A 460 11.28 -12.68 -0.67
C ALA A 460 12.08 -12.75 0.63
N ALA A 461 13.22 -13.37 0.54
CA ALA A 461 14.33 -13.54 1.49
C ALA A 461 14.03 -13.58 3.01
N PRO A 462 14.29 -14.69 3.68
CA PRO A 462 14.16 -14.82 5.13
C PRO A 462 15.11 -13.91 5.95
N ASN A 463 16.09 -13.28 5.32
CA ASN A 463 17.11 -12.46 5.99
C ASN A 463 17.03 -10.96 5.62
N GLY A 464 15.99 -10.55 4.93
CA GLY A 464 16.03 -9.34 4.12
C GLY A 464 15.45 -8.09 4.73
N VAL A 465 15.91 -7.64 5.89
CA VAL A 465 15.81 -6.22 6.19
C VAL A 465 16.83 -5.49 5.30
N ARG A 466 16.35 -4.83 4.25
CA ARG A 466 17.25 -3.99 3.43
C ARG A 466 17.85 -2.91 4.33
N ARG A 467 19.17 -2.71 4.20
CA ARG A 467 19.83 -1.59 4.87
C ARG A 467 19.31 -0.29 4.25
N THR A 468 18.46 0.41 4.96
CA THR A 468 17.87 1.67 4.54
C THR A 468 18.39 2.80 5.42
N ASN A 469 18.54 3.99 4.83
CA ASN A 469 18.65 5.20 5.61
C ASN A 469 17.20 5.61 6.00
N PRO A 470 16.85 5.67 7.28
CA PRO A 470 15.49 5.99 7.71
C PRO A 470 14.95 7.32 7.16
N SER A 471 15.86 8.25 6.84
CA SER A 471 15.50 9.60 6.38
C SER A 471 15.27 9.70 4.88
N VAL A 472 15.83 8.79 4.07
CA VAL A 472 15.79 8.89 2.60
C VAL A 472 15.41 7.57 1.91
N GLY A 473 15.07 6.55 2.69
CA GLY A 473 14.86 5.21 2.15
C GLY A 473 16.16 4.56 1.66
N SER A 474 16.03 3.49 0.90
CA SER A 474 17.16 2.86 0.24
C SER A 474 17.55 3.63 -1.03
N ARG A 475 18.78 3.39 -1.52
CA ARG A 475 19.17 3.91 -2.84
C ARG A 475 18.24 3.41 -3.96
N PRO A 476 17.84 2.13 -4.01
CA PRO A 476 16.83 1.65 -4.94
C PRO A 476 15.51 2.41 -4.84
N PHE A 477 14.98 2.63 -3.64
CA PHE A 477 13.78 3.41 -3.44
C PHE A 477 13.88 4.79 -4.10
N ALA A 478 14.95 5.53 -3.86
CA ALA A 478 15.14 6.85 -4.43
C ALA A 478 15.22 6.84 -5.96
N VAL A 479 15.76 5.76 -6.55
CA VAL A 479 15.77 5.56 -8.01
C VAL A 479 14.36 5.27 -8.53
N HIS A 480 13.66 4.34 -7.91
CA HIS A 480 12.31 3.94 -8.31
C HIS A 480 11.32 5.09 -8.18
N TRP A 481 11.39 5.82 -7.06
CA TRP A 481 10.58 7.01 -6.83
C TRP A 481 10.75 8.04 -7.95
N ARG A 482 12.00 8.31 -8.31
CA ARG A 482 12.33 9.24 -9.39
C ARG A 482 11.87 8.76 -10.77
N GLN A 483 12.01 7.46 -11.05
CA GLN A 483 11.51 6.88 -12.31
C GLN A 483 10.01 7.11 -12.45
N ILE A 484 9.24 6.86 -11.39
CA ILE A 484 7.80 7.06 -11.36
C ILE A 484 7.46 8.55 -11.54
N GLY A 485 8.19 9.45 -10.89
CA GLY A 485 8.01 10.90 -11.06
C GLY A 485 8.21 11.33 -12.50
N TRP A 486 9.24 10.84 -13.18
CA TRP A 486 9.45 11.12 -14.61
C TRP A 486 8.32 10.57 -15.50
N ASP A 487 7.80 9.38 -15.18
CA ASP A 487 6.67 8.79 -15.91
C ASP A 487 5.38 9.62 -15.73
N MET A 488 5.27 10.39 -14.65
CA MET A 488 4.21 11.36 -14.39
C MET A 488 4.47 12.76 -15.02
N GLY A 489 5.60 12.94 -15.72
CA GLY A 489 6.01 14.22 -16.27
C GLY A 489 6.58 15.22 -15.25
N ILE A 490 6.90 14.75 -14.05
CA ILE A 490 7.46 15.56 -12.97
C ILE A 490 8.97 15.63 -13.16
N SER A 491 9.49 16.81 -13.47
CA SER A 491 10.92 17.02 -13.77
C SER A 491 11.73 17.49 -12.57
N ASP A 492 11.07 18.12 -11.60
CA ASP A 492 11.71 18.66 -10.40
C ASP A 492 11.68 17.63 -9.26
N TYR A 493 12.75 17.57 -8.53
CA TYR A 493 12.89 16.70 -7.37
C TYR A 493 11.91 17.07 -6.24
N ALA A 494 11.59 18.35 -6.10
CA ALA A 494 10.62 18.89 -5.15
C ALA A 494 9.19 18.49 -5.52
N GLU A 495 8.88 18.36 -6.81
CA GLU A 495 7.54 18.02 -7.30
C GLU A 495 7.27 16.52 -7.23
N THR A 496 8.27 15.67 -7.01
CA THR A 496 8.08 14.22 -6.89
C THR A 496 7.39 13.81 -5.59
N GLY A 497 7.17 14.74 -4.67
CA GLY A 497 6.60 14.48 -3.36
C GLY A 497 7.55 13.81 -2.36
N PHE A 498 8.72 13.35 -2.79
CA PHE A 498 9.75 12.82 -1.88
C PHE A 498 10.30 13.93 -0.99
N TYR A 499 10.35 15.12 -1.54
CA TYR A 499 10.58 16.39 -0.87
C TYR A 499 9.37 17.30 -1.12
N ASP A 500 8.14 16.74 -1.07
CA ASP A 500 6.96 17.57 -1.07
C ASP A 500 7.15 18.63 0.03
N THR A 501 7.18 19.87 -0.39
CA THR A 501 7.48 20.99 0.49
C THR A 501 6.48 21.13 1.62
N THR A 502 5.28 20.58 1.48
CA THR A 502 4.30 20.49 2.56
C THR A 502 4.71 19.47 3.61
N VAL A 503 5.40 18.40 3.22
CA VAL A 503 5.93 17.36 4.14
C VAL A 503 7.30 17.70 4.68
N THR A 504 8.15 18.43 3.91
CA THR A 504 9.53 18.73 4.28
C THR A 504 9.72 20.09 4.93
N ARG A 505 8.87 21.06 4.68
CA ARG A 505 8.94 22.36 5.39
C ARG A 505 8.84 22.19 6.89
N ASP A 506 7.91 21.35 7.35
CA ASP A 506 7.77 21.04 8.77
C ASP A 506 8.96 20.27 9.37
N VAL A 507 9.77 19.61 8.54
CA VAL A 507 10.95 18.84 8.98
C VAL A 507 12.23 19.68 8.89
N LEU A 508 12.30 20.62 7.96
CA LEU A 508 13.46 21.50 7.78
C LEU A 508 13.38 22.76 8.64
N ASP A 509 12.17 23.16 9.05
CA ASP A 509 11.95 24.30 9.94
C ASP A 509 11.91 23.90 11.43
N ARG A 510 12.22 22.65 11.77
CA ARG A 510 12.44 22.12 13.13
C ARG A 510 13.89 21.70 13.33
#